data_1683f11ab22a1809dccbbcd9a59d2992
#
_entry.id   1683f11ab22a1809dccbbcd9a59d2992
#
_cell.length_a   1.000
_cell.length_b   1.000
_cell.length_c   1.000
_cell.angle_alpha   90.00
_cell.angle_beta   90.00
_cell.angle_gamma   90.00
#
_symmetry.space_group_name_H-M   'P 1'
#
loop_
_entity.id
_entity.type
_entity.pdbx_description
1 polymer ?
#
loop_
_entity_poly.entity_id
_entity_poly.type
_entity_poly.pdbx_seq_one_letter_code
_entity_poly.pdbx_strand_id
1 'polypeptide(L)'
;MTTETNQVTRNQGSRVLLGATAGSLTAGLALAAVGALVAGSPASFGALVGTGLVVLVFAGGSFAVNEVARILPAASLLVALLTYTLQVVAMAVVFAALSRSGVLDETLDRAWLGGAVIAGTAGWITLQVVLATRVRIPVYELRPAGAVSTAVQAGER
;
A
#
# COMPACT_ATOMS: atom_id res chain seq x y z
N MET A 1 -7.61 -20.43 22.35
CA MET A 1 -6.36 -20.49 21.55
C MET A 1 -6.46 -19.82 20.17
N THR A 2 -7.48 -18.98 19.92
CA THR A 2 -7.72 -18.32 18.62
C THR A 2 -7.32 -16.84 18.57
N THR A 3 -6.92 -16.24 19.69
CA THR A 3 -6.65 -14.80 19.78
C THR A 3 -5.22 -14.42 19.38
N GLU A 4 -4.24 -15.29 19.58
CA GLU A 4 -2.83 -14.98 19.23
C GLU A 4 -2.56 -15.04 17.72
N THR A 5 -3.16 -15.99 17.02
CA THR A 5 -2.98 -16.13 15.55
C THR A 5 -3.55 -14.92 14.81
N ASN A 6 -4.66 -14.34 15.30
CA ASN A 6 -5.25 -13.14 14.74
C ASN A 6 -4.41 -11.86 14.97
N GLN A 7 -3.64 -11.81 16.06
CA GLN A 7 -2.76 -10.64 16.32
C GLN A 7 -1.50 -10.67 15.48
N VAL A 8 -0.95 -11.83 15.19
CA VAL A 8 0.27 -11.97 14.36
C VAL A 8 -0.02 -11.58 12.91
N THR A 9 -1.11 -12.06 12.33
CA THR A 9 -1.53 -11.69 10.96
C THR A 9 -1.91 -10.21 10.86
N ARG A 10 -2.50 -9.63 11.90
CA ARG A 10 -2.86 -8.21 11.98
C ARG A 10 -1.64 -7.29 11.94
N ASN A 11 -0.58 -7.65 12.67
CA ASN A 11 0.65 -6.88 12.71
C ASN A 11 1.49 -7.00 11.42
N GLN A 12 1.33 -8.09 10.66
CA GLN A 12 2.04 -8.27 9.39
C GLN A 12 1.47 -7.39 8.29
N GLY A 13 0.14 -7.33 8.11
CA GLY A 13 -0.50 -6.48 7.10
C GLY A 13 -0.20 -5.00 7.30
N SER A 14 -0.29 -4.49 8.53
CA SER A 14 0.02 -3.10 8.85
C SER A 14 1.50 -2.75 8.64
N ARG A 15 2.42 -3.67 8.94
CA ARG A 15 3.86 -3.48 8.68
C ARG A 15 4.18 -3.38 7.19
N VAL A 16 3.54 -4.19 6.35
CA VAL A 16 3.70 -4.13 4.89
C VAL A 16 3.20 -2.79 4.36
N LEU A 17 2.02 -2.34 4.80
CA LEU A 17 1.46 -1.03 4.42
C LEU A 17 2.35 0.13 4.87
N LEU A 18 2.80 0.13 6.12
CA LEU A 18 3.70 1.16 6.63
C LEU A 18 5.04 1.17 5.90
N GLY A 19 5.59 -0.01 5.60
CA GLY A 19 6.82 -0.14 4.83
C GLY A 19 6.66 0.37 3.40
N ALA A 20 5.55 0.06 2.74
CA ALA A 20 5.25 0.55 1.40
C ALA A 20 5.06 2.07 1.39
N THR A 21 4.33 2.62 2.37
CA THR A 21 4.12 4.06 2.50
C THR A 21 5.44 4.80 2.73
N ALA A 22 6.26 4.34 3.68
CA ALA A 22 7.56 4.93 3.98
C ALA A 22 8.51 4.85 2.77
N GLY A 23 8.57 3.69 2.11
CA GLY A 23 9.39 3.50 0.91
C GLY A 23 8.95 4.41 -0.26
N SER A 24 7.66 4.57 -0.47
CA SER A 24 7.14 5.46 -1.51
C SER A 24 7.40 6.94 -1.19
N LEU A 25 7.28 7.35 0.06
CA LEU A 25 7.63 8.71 0.48
C LEU A 25 9.11 9.00 0.29
N THR A 26 9.99 8.09 0.69
CA THR A 26 11.45 8.27 0.50
C THR A 26 11.83 8.33 -0.98
N ALA A 27 11.26 7.46 -1.81
CA ALA A 27 11.47 7.49 -3.25
C ALA A 27 10.94 8.80 -3.89
N GLY A 28 9.78 9.26 -3.44
CA GLY A 28 9.20 10.53 -3.91
C GLY A 28 10.01 11.76 -3.51
N LEU A 29 10.54 11.79 -2.29
CA LEU A 29 11.45 12.85 -1.85
C LEU A 29 12.75 12.84 -2.65
N ALA A 30 13.30 11.66 -2.95
CA ALA A 30 14.47 11.54 -3.82
C ALA A 30 14.16 12.05 -5.21
N LEU A 31 12.99 11.71 -5.78
CA LEU A 31 12.56 12.20 -7.09
C LEU A 31 12.39 13.72 -7.11
N ALA A 32 11.81 14.30 -6.03
CA ALA A 32 11.66 15.73 -5.89
C ALA A 32 13.02 16.45 -5.78
N ALA A 33 13.98 15.87 -5.06
CA ALA A 33 15.34 16.39 -5.00
C ALA A 33 16.05 16.37 -6.38
N VAL A 34 15.91 15.27 -7.11
CA VAL A 34 16.42 15.17 -8.49
C VAL A 34 15.74 16.22 -9.39
N GLY A 35 14.41 16.37 -9.30
CA GLY A 35 13.67 17.37 -10.03
C GLY A 35 14.15 18.80 -9.76
N ALA A 36 14.40 19.11 -8.48
CA ALA A 36 14.94 20.40 -8.09
C ALA A 36 16.32 20.72 -8.73
N LEU A 37 17.18 19.69 -8.79
CA LEU A 37 18.54 19.84 -9.35
C LEU A 37 18.57 19.91 -10.88
N VAL A 38 17.66 19.19 -11.54
CA VAL A 38 17.68 19.04 -13.01
C VAL A 38 16.82 20.09 -13.70
N ALA A 39 15.65 20.41 -13.16
CA ALA A 39 14.65 21.26 -13.82
C ALA A 39 14.10 22.38 -12.92
N GLY A 40 14.66 22.53 -11.72
CA GLY A 40 14.32 23.62 -10.81
C GLY A 40 13.08 23.38 -9.94
N SER A 41 12.61 24.44 -9.28
CA SER A 41 11.53 24.37 -8.30
C SER A 41 10.19 23.87 -8.85
N PRO A 42 9.73 24.20 -10.08
CA PRO A 42 8.49 23.66 -10.60
C PRO A 42 8.49 22.14 -10.73
N ALA A 43 9.63 21.56 -11.13
CA ALA A 43 9.81 20.10 -11.23
C ALA A 43 9.75 19.42 -9.86
N SER A 44 10.39 20.01 -8.85
CA SER A 44 10.34 19.53 -7.47
C SER A 44 8.91 19.55 -6.92
N PHE A 45 8.18 20.65 -7.09
CA PHE A 45 6.78 20.74 -6.67
C PHE A 45 5.90 19.75 -7.44
N GLY A 46 6.09 19.57 -8.75
CA GLY A 46 5.40 18.57 -9.55
C GLY A 46 5.62 17.15 -9.01
N ALA A 47 6.87 16.79 -8.72
CA ALA A 47 7.22 15.49 -8.15
C ALA A 47 6.63 15.28 -6.74
N LEU A 48 6.64 16.30 -5.88
CA LEU A 48 6.05 16.22 -4.53
C LEU A 48 4.54 16.04 -4.59
N VAL A 49 3.84 16.82 -5.41
CA VAL A 49 2.39 16.71 -5.57
C VAL A 49 2.02 15.34 -6.17
N GLY A 50 2.72 14.89 -7.22
CA GLY A 50 2.49 13.57 -7.82
C GLY A 50 2.71 12.43 -6.82
N THR A 51 3.79 12.48 -6.05
CA THR A 51 4.07 11.50 -4.99
C THR A 51 3.00 11.53 -3.89
N GLY A 52 2.62 12.72 -3.45
CA GLY A 52 1.57 12.91 -2.44
C GLY A 52 0.24 12.29 -2.87
N LEU A 53 -0.16 12.52 -4.12
CA LEU A 53 -1.36 11.92 -4.71
C LEU A 53 -1.29 10.39 -4.71
N VAL A 54 -0.17 9.80 -5.17
CA VAL A 54 0.01 8.34 -5.17
C VAL A 54 -0.08 7.78 -3.76
N VAL A 55 0.66 8.34 -2.80
CA VAL A 55 0.65 7.85 -1.42
C VAL A 55 -0.74 7.98 -0.81
N LEU A 56 -1.42 9.11 -0.99
CA LEU A 56 -2.75 9.34 -0.42
C LEU A 56 -3.78 8.35 -0.98
N VAL A 57 -3.76 8.13 -2.29
CA VAL A 57 -4.71 7.23 -2.97
C VAL A 57 -4.43 5.78 -2.59
N PHE A 58 -3.19 5.32 -2.70
CA PHE A 58 -2.87 3.90 -2.46
C PHE A 58 -2.86 3.54 -0.97
N ALA A 59 -2.27 4.36 -0.10
CA ALA A 59 -2.29 4.11 1.33
C ALA A 59 -3.71 4.23 1.89
N GLY A 60 -4.45 5.28 1.52
CA GLY A 60 -5.82 5.48 1.96
C GLY A 60 -6.75 4.35 1.52
N GLY A 61 -6.67 3.94 0.24
CA GLY A 61 -7.46 2.83 -0.28
C GLY A 61 -7.10 1.50 0.35
N SER A 62 -5.82 1.20 0.50
CA SER A 62 -5.36 -0.04 1.15
C SER A 62 -5.81 -0.10 2.60
N PHE A 63 -5.75 1.03 3.32
CA PHE A 63 -6.23 1.11 4.69
C PHE A 63 -7.75 0.90 4.77
N ALA A 64 -8.53 1.55 3.92
CA ALA A 64 -9.99 1.41 3.88
C ALA A 64 -10.42 -0.05 3.62
N VAL A 65 -9.83 -0.69 2.59
CA VAL A 65 -10.12 -2.09 2.26
C VAL A 65 -9.71 -3.01 3.42
N ASN A 66 -8.55 -2.79 4.03
CA ASN A 66 -8.08 -3.61 5.15
C ASN A 66 -9.00 -3.51 6.38
N GLU A 67 -9.50 -2.30 6.70
CA GLU A 67 -10.43 -2.12 7.83
C GLU A 67 -11.80 -2.77 7.57
N VAL A 68 -12.35 -2.60 6.38
CA VAL A 68 -13.64 -3.21 6.05
C VAL A 68 -13.55 -4.73 5.93
N ALA A 69 -12.48 -5.27 5.36
CA ALA A 69 -12.26 -6.72 5.31
C ALA A 69 -12.19 -7.36 6.71
N ARG A 70 -11.81 -6.59 7.72
CA ARG A 70 -11.79 -7.04 9.12
C ARG A 70 -13.18 -7.08 9.77
N ILE A 71 -14.05 -6.15 9.39
CA ILE A 71 -15.39 -6.01 9.99
C ILE A 71 -16.40 -6.87 9.24
N LEU A 72 -16.32 -6.90 7.92
CA LEU A 72 -17.26 -7.55 7.00
C LEU A 72 -16.51 -8.34 5.92
N PRO A 73 -15.95 -9.53 6.22
CA PRO A 73 -15.17 -10.31 5.26
C PRO A 73 -15.95 -10.67 3.99
N ALA A 74 -17.25 -10.92 4.11
CA ALA A 74 -18.13 -11.25 2.98
C ALA A 74 -18.33 -10.08 2.01
N ALA A 75 -18.20 -8.84 2.47
CA ALA A 75 -18.32 -7.65 1.65
C ALA A 75 -16.98 -7.12 1.11
N SER A 76 -15.86 -7.75 1.47
CA SER A 76 -14.52 -7.25 1.16
C SER A 76 -14.26 -7.01 -0.32
N LEU A 77 -14.75 -7.91 -1.20
CA LEU A 77 -14.62 -7.76 -2.65
C LEU A 77 -15.40 -6.56 -3.19
N LEU A 78 -16.65 -6.37 -2.72
CA LEU A 78 -17.48 -5.24 -3.12
C LEU A 78 -16.85 -3.92 -2.68
N VAL A 79 -16.35 -3.87 -1.45
CA VAL A 79 -15.68 -2.68 -0.93
C VAL A 79 -14.37 -2.39 -1.65
N ALA A 80 -13.58 -3.40 -1.97
CA ALA A 80 -12.38 -3.23 -2.77
C ALA A 80 -12.70 -2.62 -4.14
N LEU A 81 -13.73 -3.13 -4.83
CA LEU A 81 -14.16 -2.62 -6.13
C LEU A 81 -14.66 -1.17 -6.03
N LEU A 82 -15.49 -0.87 -5.01
CA LEU A 82 -16.01 0.47 -4.78
C LEU A 82 -14.87 1.46 -4.44
N THR A 83 -13.94 1.06 -3.59
CA THR A 83 -12.77 1.87 -3.22
C THR A 83 -11.90 2.14 -4.45
N TYR A 84 -11.65 1.13 -5.28
CA TYR A 84 -10.90 1.31 -6.52
C TYR A 84 -11.61 2.29 -7.48
N THR A 85 -12.92 2.12 -7.69
CA THR A 85 -13.71 3.03 -8.54
C THR A 85 -13.65 4.46 -8.01
N LEU A 86 -13.83 4.64 -6.69
CA LEU A 86 -13.75 5.94 -6.05
C LEU A 86 -12.35 6.58 -6.24
N GLN A 87 -11.28 5.80 -6.12
CA GLN A 87 -9.90 6.27 -6.32
C GLN A 87 -9.67 6.74 -7.75
N VAL A 88 -10.14 5.99 -8.75
CA VAL A 88 -10.03 6.38 -10.16
C VAL A 88 -10.78 7.68 -10.43
N VAL A 89 -12.01 7.79 -9.92
CA VAL A 89 -12.82 9.01 -10.06
C VAL A 89 -12.16 10.19 -9.33
N ALA A 90 -11.70 10.00 -8.10
CA ALA A 90 -11.01 11.03 -7.33
C ALA A 90 -9.76 11.53 -8.06
N MET A 91 -8.95 10.62 -8.62
CA MET A 91 -7.76 10.97 -9.38
C MET A 91 -8.12 11.77 -10.64
N ALA A 92 -9.16 11.34 -11.38
CA ALA A 92 -9.63 12.06 -12.55
C ALA A 92 -10.11 13.49 -12.20
N VAL A 93 -10.83 13.64 -11.08
CA VAL A 93 -11.28 14.96 -10.59
C VAL A 93 -10.11 15.84 -10.20
N VAL A 94 -9.11 15.29 -9.48
CA VAL A 94 -7.91 16.04 -9.09
C VAL A 94 -7.13 16.50 -10.33
N PHE A 95 -6.89 15.62 -11.29
CA PHE A 95 -6.20 16.01 -12.53
C PHE A 95 -7.01 17.05 -13.34
N ALA A 96 -8.32 16.92 -13.42
CA ALA A 96 -9.18 17.90 -14.08
C ALA A 96 -9.13 19.26 -13.36
N ALA A 97 -9.15 19.28 -12.03
CA ALA A 97 -9.02 20.50 -11.24
C ALA A 97 -7.65 21.17 -11.43
N LEU A 98 -6.56 20.39 -11.36
CA LEU A 98 -5.21 20.90 -11.61
C LEU A 98 -5.07 21.47 -13.03
N SER A 99 -5.63 20.79 -14.03
CA SER A 99 -5.56 21.27 -15.42
C SER A 99 -6.34 22.58 -15.65
N ARG A 100 -7.42 22.80 -14.89
CA ARG A 100 -8.25 24.00 -15.01
C ARG A 100 -7.72 25.18 -14.18
N SER A 101 -6.95 24.91 -13.14
CA SER A 101 -6.46 25.95 -12.22
C SER A 101 -5.29 26.79 -12.75
N GLY A 102 -4.68 26.40 -13.88
CA GLY A 102 -3.47 27.05 -14.41
C GLY A 102 -2.19 26.72 -13.64
N VAL A 103 -2.28 26.06 -12.48
CA VAL A 103 -1.13 25.75 -11.61
C VAL A 103 -0.10 24.85 -12.31
N LEU A 104 -0.56 24.00 -13.27
CA LEU A 104 0.31 23.12 -14.04
C LEU A 104 1.20 23.87 -15.04
N ASP A 105 0.90 25.12 -15.37
CA ASP A 105 1.67 25.90 -16.33
C ASP A 105 2.56 26.94 -15.63
N GLU A 106 2.21 27.35 -14.40
CA GLU A 106 2.90 28.39 -13.67
C GLU A 106 3.78 27.87 -12.52
N THR A 107 3.29 26.89 -11.77
CA THR A 107 3.90 26.47 -10.51
C THR A 107 4.39 25.02 -10.51
N LEU A 108 3.72 24.14 -11.22
CA LEU A 108 4.01 22.71 -11.27
C LEU A 108 4.44 22.31 -12.67
N ASP A 109 5.54 21.58 -12.75
CA ASP A 109 5.92 20.94 -14.01
C ASP A 109 5.05 19.69 -14.26
N ARG A 110 4.31 19.72 -15.37
CA ARG A 110 3.38 18.66 -15.79
C ARG A 110 4.07 17.32 -16.04
N ALA A 111 5.26 17.34 -16.62
CA ALA A 111 6.02 16.12 -16.93
C ALA A 111 6.53 15.46 -15.65
N TRP A 112 7.04 16.24 -14.71
CA TRP A 112 7.50 15.74 -13.42
C TRP A 112 6.36 15.24 -12.53
N LEU A 113 5.20 15.91 -12.56
CA LEU A 113 4.01 15.44 -11.87
C LEU A 113 3.53 14.10 -12.44
N GLY A 114 3.36 14.01 -13.76
CA GLY A 114 2.97 12.76 -14.43
C GLY A 114 3.99 11.64 -14.23
N GLY A 115 5.27 11.95 -14.37
CA GLY A 115 6.37 11.02 -14.12
C GLY A 115 6.39 10.49 -12.69
N ALA A 116 6.15 11.36 -11.70
CA ALA A 116 6.07 10.97 -10.29
C ALA A 116 4.86 10.05 -10.01
N VAL A 117 3.71 10.30 -10.64
CA VAL A 117 2.53 9.43 -10.51
C VAL A 117 2.81 8.05 -11.10
N ILE A 118 3.40 7.99 -12.30
CA ILE A 118 3.72 6.71 -12.96
C ILE A 118 4.78 5.94 -12.15
N ALA A 119 5.91 6.58 -11.85
CA ALA A 119 6.99 5.96 -11.09
C ALA A 119 6.56 5.57 -9.67
N GLY A 120 5.78 6.43 -9.02
CA GLY A 120 5.23 6.17 -7.69
C GLY A 120 4.28 4.98 -7.68
N THR A 121 3.39 4.87 -8.66
CA THR A 121 2.47 3.74 -8.80
C THR A 121 3.22 2.42 -9.05
N ALA A 122 4.16 2.42 -10.00
CA ALA A 122 4.98 1.25 -10.28
C ALA A 122 5.83 0.84 -9.07
N GLY A 123 6.45 1.81 -8.40
CA GLY A 123 7.23 1.60 -7.18
C GLY A 123 6.39 1.05 -6.03
N TRP A 124 5.19 1.59 -5.82
CA TRP A 124 4.25 1.10 -4.81
C TRP A 124 3.87 -0.36 -5.02
N ILE A 125 3.45 -0.71 -6.25
CA ILE A 125 3.07 -2.08 -6.59
C ILE A 125 4.25 -3.02 -6.39
N THR A 126 5.42 -2.66 -6.91
CA THR A 126 6.64 -3.46 -6.77
C THR A 126 7.00 -3.67 -5.30
N LEU A 127 6.96 -2.61 -4.51
CA LEU A 127 7.29 -2.67 -3.08
C LEU A 127 6.30 -3.53 -2.31
N GLN A 128 5.00 -3.41 -2.59
CA GLN A 128 3.98 -4.27 -1.98
C GLN A 128 4.19 -5.74 -2.31
N VAL A 129 4.45 -6.07 -3.57
CA VAL A 129 4.72 -7.45 -4.01
C VAL A 129 5.97 -7.99 -3.30
N VAL A 130 7.07 -7.23 -3.30
CA VAL A 130 8.32 -7.63 -2.63
C VAL A 130 8.13 -7.83 -1.14
N LEU A 131 7.43 -6.93 -0.46
CA LEU A 131 7.16 -7.05 0.96
C LEU A 131 6.24 -8.23 1.27
N ALA A 132 5.20 -8.45 0.46
CA ALA A 132 4.28 -9.56 0.62
C ALA A 132 4.98 -10.93 0.41
N THR A 133 5.85 -11.04 -0.58
CA THR A 133 6.60 -12.29 -0.85
C THR A 133 7.68 -12.59 0.19
N ARG A 134 8.17 -11.58 0.90
CA ARG A 134 9.14 -11.76 2.01
C ARG A 134 8.50 -12.22 3.31
N VAL A 135 7.19 -12.09 3.45
CA VAL A 135 6.46 -12.60 4.63
C VAL A 135 6.38 -14.11 4.51
N ARG A 136 7.23 -14.85 5.23
CA ARG A 136 7.15 -16.30 5.34
C ARG A 136 5.94 -16.65 6.19
N ILE A 137 4.89 -17.16 5.55
CA ILE A 137 3.77 -17.79 6.25
C ILE A 137 4.18 -19.25 6.46
N PRO A 138 4.41 -19.71 7.71
CA PRO A 138 4.65 -21.13 7.96
C PRO A 138 3.35 -21.89 7.64
N VAL A 139 3.34 -22.57 6.49
CA VAL A 139 2.15 -23.29 5.96
C VAL A 139 1.92 -24.60 6.70
N TYR A 140 2.90 -25.08 7.46
CA TYR A 140 2.81 -26.31 8.25
C TYR A 140 3.36 -26.08 9.67
N GLU A 141 2.49 -26.07 10.65
CA GLU A 141 2.87 -26.53 11.99
C GLU A 141 2.98 -28.06 11.89
N LEU A 142 4.19 -28.55 11.73
CA LEU A 142 4.49 -29.96 11.96
C LEU A 142 4.21 -30.22 13.45
N ARG A 143 3.00 -30.66 13.74
CA ARG A 143 2.72 -31.26 15.05
C ARG A 143 3.73 -32.40 15.23
N PRO A 144 4.60 -32.38 16.22
CA PRO A 144 5.55 -33.48 16.43
C PRO A 144 4.72 -34.75 16.56
N ALA A 145 5.04 -35.75 15.72
CA ALA A 145 4.33 -37.04 15.68
C ALA A 145 4.29 -37.79 17.02
N GLY A 146 5.06 -37.33 18.01
CA GLY A 146 5.08 -37.89 19.36
C GLY A 146 3.88 -37.54 20.26
N ALA A 147 3.08 -36.48 19.94
CA ALA A 147 1.99 -36.07 20.82
C ALA A 147 0.74 -36.97 20.71
N VAL A 148 0.60 -37.74 19.62
CA VAL A 148 -0.53 -38.64 19.42
C VAL A 148 -0.29 -39.97 20.14
N SER A 149 0.94 -40.42 20.24
CA SER A 149 1.29 -41.71 20.88
C SER A 149 1.08 -41.71 22.39
N THR A 150 1.27 -40.57 23.06
CA THR A 150 1.13 -40.47 24.51
C THR A 150 -0.34 -40.40 24.95
N ALA A 151 -1.22 -39.87 24.12
CA ALA A 151 -2.65 -39.78 24.40
C ALA A 151 -3.37 -41.15 24.25
N VAL A 152 -2.93 -41.99 23.33
CA VAL A 152 -3.46 -43.34 23.11
C VAL A 152 -3.05 -44.28 24.26
N GLN A 153 -1.81 -44.17 24.74
CA GLN A 153 -1.35 -44.99 25.89
C GLN A 153 -1.91 -44.58 27.24
N ALA A 154 -2.38 -43.37 27.41
CA ALA A 154 -3.02 -42.90 28.65
C ALA A 154 -4.50 -43.28 28.75
N GLY A 155 -5.15 -43.67 27.64
CA GLY A 155 -6.55 -44.10 27.61
C GLY A 155 -6.77 -45.61 27.83
N GLU A 156 -5.71 -46.43 27.91
CA GLU A 156 -5.76 -47.88 28.07
C GLU A 156 -5.41 -48.38 29.50
N ARG A 157 -5.45 -47.53 30.50
CA ARG A 157 -5.26 -47.92 31.92
C ARG A 157 -6.46 -47.63 32.77
#